data_db3bbf396316e085f89de2894ccd9d70
#
_entry.id   db3bbf396316e085f89de2894ccd9d70
#
_cell.length_a   1.000
_cell.length_b   1.000
_cell.length_c   1.000
_cell.angle_alpha   90.00
_cell.angle_beta   90.00
_cell.angle_gamma   90.00
#
_symmetry.space_group_name_H-M   'P 1'
#
loop_
_entity.id
_entity.type
_entity.pdbx_description
1 polymer ?
#
loop_
_entity_poly.entity_id
_entity_poly.type
_entity_poly.pdbx_seq_one_letter_code
_entity_poly.pdbx_strand_id
1 'polypeptide(L)'
;MDALVSRYSRPAFQEENTFRDEEEQDLELMGAAPPLSLKFAMPPVAHPSSWLRAATDDRSNPDCPIKIAHGTTTLAFRFQGGIIVATDSRATAGNWIASQTVKKVIEINSYWLAWLGMQCRLHELRHKRRISVAAASKILANLVYSYKGMGLSMGTMCAGVTKEEGPALYYVDSDGTRLAGNLFCVGSGQTFAYGVLDAEYKYELSDEEALELGRRSILAATHRDAYSGGFINLYHVKEAGWVKHGFSDTNPIFWKTKLEKGEFSNVTADLE
;
A
#
# COMPACT_ATOMS: atom_id res chain seq x y z
N MET A 1 6.14 37.45 9.55
CA MET A 1 6.54 36.20 8.89
C MET A 1 6.77 35.09 9.89
N ASP A 2 7.29 35.40 11.08
CA ASP A 2 7.59 34.39 12.14
C ASP A 2 6.36 33.66 12.73
N ALA A 3 5.19 34.31 12.73
CA ALA A 3 3.94 33.69 13.20
C ALA A 3 3.36 32.63 12.23
N LEU A 4 3.74 32.68 10.96
CA LEU A 4 3.34 31.68 9.96
C LEU A 4 4.27 30.44 10.02
N VAL A 5 5.56 30.64 10.29
CA VAL A 5 6.53 29.55 10.40
C VAL A 5 6.27 28.72 11.65
N SER A 6 5.86 29.34 12.77
CA SER A 6 5.56 28.62 14.01
C SER A 6 4.30 27.74 13.94
N ARG A 7 3.37 28.02 13.02
CA ARG A 7 2.16 27.21 12.78
C ARG A 7 2.45 25.92 11.98
N TYR A 8 3.52 25.92 11.18
CA TYR A 8 3.89 24.76 10.35
C TYR A 8 5.04 23.91 10.94
N SER A 9 5.64 24.35 12.03
CA SER A 9 6.73 23.63 12.71
C SER A 9 6.26 22.79 13.92
N ARG A 10 4.97 22.60 14.12
CA ARG A 10 4.50 21.63 15.12
C ARG A 10 4.74 20.22 14.59
N PRO A 11 5.50 19.37 15.29
CA PRO A 11 5.66 17.99 14.89
C PRO A 11 4.28 17.31 14.92
N ALA A 12 3.97 16.53 13.88
CA ALA A 12 2.72 15.79 13.71
C ALA A 12 2.37 14.79 14.83
N PHE A 13 3.17 14.72 15.86
CA PHE A 13 3.01 13.83 17.02
C PHE A 13 2.05 14.33 18.10
N GLN A 14 1.50 15.55 17.99
CA GLN A 14 0.54 16.06 18.99
C GLN A 14 -0.93 15.84 18.61
N GLU A 15 -1.23 15.39 17.38
CA GLU A 15 -2.61 15.06 16.97
C GLU A 15 -3.01 13.59 17.23
N GLU A 16 -2.08 12.71 17.57
CA GLU A 16 -2.39 11.31 17.88
C GLU A 16 -3.08 11.09 19.24
N ASN A 17 -3.06 12.08 20.14
CA ASN A 17 -3.71 11.92 21.45
C ASN A 17 -5.24 12.09 21.41
N THR A 18 -5.80 12.79 20.41
CA THR A 18 -7.25 12.97 20.32
C THR A 18 -7.98 11.71 19.86
N PHE A 19 -7.34 10.83 19.08
CA PHE A 19 -7.96 9.57 18.65
C PHE A 19 -8.01 8.50 19.75
N ARG A 20 -7.12 8.55 20.74
CA ARG A 20 -7.18 7.61 21.87
C ARG A 20 -8.30 7.93 22.85
N ASP A 21 -8.58 9.20 23.04
CA ASP A 21 -9.63 9.63 23.98
C ASP A 21 -11.04 9.31 23.45
N GLU A 22 -11.23 9.29 22.12
CA GLU A 22 -12.51 8.91 21.49
C GLU A 22 -12.75 7.39 21.54
N GLU A 23 -11.73 6.56 21.32
CA GLU A 23 -11.85 5.10 21.42
C GLU A 23 -12.04 4.63 22.87
N GLU A 24 -11.44 5.29 23.86
CA GLU A 24 -11.65 4.99 25.27
C GLU A 24 -13.06 5.39 25.75
N GLN A 25 -13.60 6.51 25.26
CA GLN A 25 -14.96 6.93 25.55
C GLN A 25 -16.03 6.03 24.91
N ASP A 26 -15.81 5.54 23.70
CA ASP A 26 -16.72 4.60 23.03
C ASP A 26 -16.75 3.23 23.74
N LEU A 27 -15.62 2.78 24.30
CA LEU A 27 -15.55 1.55 25.09
C LEU A 27 -16.25 1.66 26.45
N GLU A 28 -16.20 2.80 27.11
CA GLU A 28 -16.96 3.07 28.33
C GLU A 28 -18.47 3.14 28.08
N LEU A 29 -18.90 3.68 26.93
CA LEU A 29 -20.32 3.78 26.56
C LEU A 29 -20.95 2.41 26.26
N MET A 30 -20.17 1.42 25.85
CA MET A 30 -20.64 0.06 25.53
C MET A 30 -20.78 -0.85 26.76
N GLY A 31 -20.46 -0.39 27.97
CA GLY A 31 -20.58 -1.19 29.19
C GLY A 31 -19.75 -2.47 29.19
N ALA A 32 -18.69 -2.52 28.39
CA ALA A 32 -17.77 -3.63 28.36
C ALA A 32 -16.96 -3.68 29.67
N ALA A 33 -16.73 -4.87 30.19
CA ALA A 33 -15.80 -5.06 31.30
C ALA A 33 -14.46 -4.40 30.97
N PRO A 34 -13.80 -3.75 31.94
CA PRO A 34 -12.56 -3.03 31.67
C PRO A 34 -11.59 -3.99 30.97
N PRO A 35 -10.98 -3.57 29.85
CA PRO A 35 -10.05 -4.41 29.13
C PRO A 35 -8.98 -4.86 30.11
N LEU A 36 -8.69 -6.15 30.12
CA LEU A 36 -7.56 -6.70 30.86
C LEU A 36 -6.37 -5.81 30.52
N SER A 37 -5.94 -4.97 31.47
CA SER A 37 -4.79 -4.11 31.30
C SER A 37 -3.57 -5.02 31.20
N LEU A 38 -3.23 -5.44 29.98
CA LEU A 38 -1.95 -6.05 29.68
C LEU A 38 -0.89 -4.97 29.97
N LYS A 39 -0.44 -4.95 31.22
CA LYS A 39 0.74 -4.15 31.58
C LYS A 39 1.92 -4.82 30.92
N PHE A 40 2.20 -4.46 29.69
CA PHE A 40 3.51 -4.76 29.10
C PHE A 40 4.55 -4.08 29.98
N ALA A 41 5.44 -4.89 30.55
CA ALA A 41 6.59 -4.34 31.26
C ALA A 41 7.40 -3.54 30.24
N MET A 42 7.30 -2.23 30.30
CA MET A 42 8.16 -1.36 29.50
C MET A 42 9.60 -1.63 29.90
N PRO A 43 10.53 -1.80 28.96
CA PRO A 43 11.93 -1.95 29.30
C PRO A 43 12.36 -0.73 30.14
N PRO A 44 13.19 -0.92 31.18
CA PRO A 44 13.60 0.15 32.09
C PRO A 44 14.63 1.07 31.40
N VAL A 45 14.18 1.82 30.41
CA VAL A 45 14.98 2.79 29.66
C VAL A 45 14.41 4.17 29.85
N ALA A 46 15.30 5.14 30.12
CA ALA A 46 14.90 6.52 30.39
C ALA A 46 14.14 7.19 29.22
N HIS A 47 14.44 6.77 27.99
CA HIS A 47 13.81 7.29 26.76
C HIS A 47 13.44 6.14 25.82
N PRO A 48 12.26 5.50 26.00
CA PRO A 48 11.85 4.33 25.21
C PRO A 48 11.81 4.58 23.71
N SER A 49 11.38 5.76 23.27
CA SER A 49 11.33 6.12 21.85
C SER A 49 12.71 6.24 21.19
N SER A 50 13.67 6.81 21.90
CA SER A 50 15.05 6.92 21.42
C SER A 50 15.74 5.57 21.39
N TRP A 51 15.50 4.76 22.42
CA TRP A 51 16.00 3.39 22.46
C TRP A 51 15.41 2.54 21.31
N LEU A 52 14.09 2.63 21.10
CA LEU A 52 13.44 1.88 20.02
C LEU A 52 13.99 2.28 18.66
N ARG A 53 14.18 3.58 18.40
CA ARG A 53 14.83 4.06 17.18
C ARG A 53 16.22 3.47 17.01
N ALA A 54 17.07 3.53 18.02
CA ALA A 54 18.42 2.97 17.96
C ALA A 54 18.40 1.44 17.76
N ALA A 55 17.42 0.75 18.37
CA ALA A 55 17.27 -0.69 18.25
C ALA A 55 16.74 -1.16 16.89
N THR A 56 16.06 -0.27 16.14
CA THR A 56 15.44 -0.57 14.83
C THR A 56 16.11 0.11 13.65
N ASP A 57 17.09 0.98 13.90
CA ASP A 57 17.79 1.70 12.84
C ASP A 57 18.93 0.85 12.26
N ASP A 58 18.58 0.00 11.31
CA ASP A 58 19.51 -0.86 10.59
C ASP A 58 20.40 -0.11 9.58
N ARG A 59 20.12 1.18 9.35
CA ARG A 59 20.90 2.05 8.45
C ARG A 59 22.13 2.62 9.14
N SER A 60 21.95 3.17 10.34
CA SER A 60 23.05 3.72 11.13
C SER A 60 23.78 2.64 11.93
N ASN A 61 23.14 1.51 12.19
CA ASN A 61 23.70 0.37 12.93
C ASN A 61 23.33 -0.96 12.28
N PRO A 62 24.22 -1.54 11.43
CA PRO A 62 24.00 -2.84 10.80
C PRO A 62 23.75 -3.99 11.78
N ASP A 63 24.25 -3.84 13.01
CA ASP A 63 24.11 -4.84 14.09
C ASP A 63 22.92 -4.56 15.01
N CYS A 64 21.99 -3.70 14.59
CA CYS A 64 20.80 -3.41 15.38
C CYS A 64 20.00 -4.69 15.66
N PRO A 65 19.51 -4.86 16.92
CA PRO A 65 18.86 -6.10 17.34
C PRO A 65 17.52 -6.35 16.64
N ILE A 66 16.87 -5.31 16.12
CA ILE A 66 15.55 -5.42 15.48
C ILE A 66 15.67 -4.92 14.04
N LYS A 67 15.69 -5.85 13.10
CA LYS A 67 15.63 -5.53 11.66
C LYS A 67 14.18 -5.52 11.19
N ILE A 68 13.73 -4.37 10.72
CA ILE A 68 12.36 -4.21 10.22
C ILE A 68 12.36 -4.55 8.73
N ALA A 69 11.95 -5.78 8.41
CA ALA A 69 11.68 -6.17 7.04
C ALA A 69 10.23 -5.80 6.69
N HIS A 70 10.06 -5.06 5.60
CA HIS A 70 8.74 -4.68 5.10
C HIS A 70 8.42 -5.53 3.87
N GLY A 71 7.22 -6.09 3.86
CA GLY A 71 6.71 -6.80 2.70
C GLY A 71 5.39 -6.19 2.23
N THR A 72 5.09 -6.40 0.98
CA THR A 72 3.87 -5.95 0.33
C THR A 72 3.72 -6.63 -1.03
N THR A 73 2.50 -6.61 -1.57
CA THR A 73 2.26 -6.91 -2.98
C THR A 73 1.34 -5.87 -3.57
N THR A 74 1.85 -5.16 -4.55
CA THR A 74 1.07 -4.23 -5.35
C THR A 74 1.25 -4.56 -6.82
N LEU A 75 0.18 -4.48 -7.59
CA LEU A 75 0.22 -4.66 -9.03
C LEU A 75 -0.63 -3.61 -9.75
N ALA A 76 -0.26 -3.31 -10.96
CA ALA A 76 -1.10 -2.54 -11.86
C ALA A 76 -0.89 -3.02 -13.30
N PHE A 77 -1.97 -3.03 -14.08
CA PHE A 77 -1.90 -3.33 -15.51
C PHE A 77 -2.92 -2.53 -16.31
N ARG A 78 -2.53 -2.25 -17.54
CA ARG A 78 -3.35 -1.56 -18.55
C ARG A 78 -4.17 -2.58 -19.31
N PHE A 79 -5.40 -2.23 -19.65
CA PHE A 79 -6.25 -3.01 -20.54
C PHE A 79 -7.17 -2.05 -21.33
N GLN A 80 -7.99 -2.56 -22.22
CA GLN A 80 -8.86 -1.71 -23.07
C GLN A 80 -9.80 -0.80 -22.27
N GLY A 81 -10.24 -1.20 -21.07
CA GLY A 81 -11.14 -0.44 -20.19
C GLY A 81 -10.45 0.55 -19.27
N GLY A 82 -9.11 0.68 -19.32
CA GLY A 82 -8.35 1.57 -18.44
C GLY A 82 -7.17 0.90 -17.74
N ILE A 83 -7.06 1.11 -16.42
CA ILE A 83 -6.00 0.51 -15.60
C ILE A 83 -6.62 -0.12 -14.35
N ILE A 84 -6.26 -1.36 -14.07
CA ILE A 84 -6.52 -1.99 -12.78
C ILE A 84 -5.31 -1.77 -11.87
N VAL A 85 -5.57 -1.35 -10.64
CA VAL A 85 -4.59 -1.31 -9.56
C VAL A 85 -5.10 -2.21 -8.43
N ALA A 86 -4.30 -3.16 -8.03
CA ALA A 86 -4.63 -4.08 -6.95
C ALA A 86 -3.51 -4.14 -5.91
N THR A 87 -3.87 -4.16 -4.64
CA THR A 87 -2.89 -4.21 -3.55
C THR A 87 -3.40 -5.06 -2.40
N ASP A 88 -2.49 -5.66 -1.66
CA ASP A 88 -2.77 -6.17 -0.32
C ASP A 88 -2.81 -5.02 0.70
N SER A 89 -3.15 -5.31 1.95
CA SER A 89 -3.23 -4.30 3.02
C SER A 89 -2.40 -4.61 4.26
N ARG A 90 -1.58 -5.68 4.24
CA ARG A 90 -0.74 -6.02 5.38
C ARG A 90 0.48 -5.11 5.46
N ALA A 91 0.79 -4.63 6.67
CA ALA A 91 2.07 -4.04 7.01
C ALA A 91 2.78 -4.93 8.03
N THR A 92 4.06 -5.17 7.81
CA THR A 92 4.90 -5.98 8.69
C THR A 92 6.03 -5.16 9.28
N ALA A 93 6.45 -5.50 10.48
CA ALA A 93 7.62 -4.95 11.14
C ALA A 93 8.50 -6.13 11.56
N GLY A 94 9.44 -6.52 10.70
CA GLY A 94 10.18 -7.77 10.83
C GLY A 94 9.23 -8.97 10.75
N ASN A 95 9.23 -9.84 11.75
CA ASN A 95 8.37 -11.02 11.81
C ASN A 95 6.98 -10.75 12.40
N TRP A 96 6.67 -9.51 12.76
CA TRP A 96 5.38 -9.13 13.34
C TRP A 96 4.48 -8.48 12.31
N ILE A 97 3.18 -8.77 12.39
CA ILE A 97 2.16 -8.07 11.61
C ILE A 97 1.80 -6.80 12.39
N ALA A 98 2.21 -5.65 11.87
CA ALA A 98 1.93 -4.35 12.49
C ALA A 98 0.49 -3.89 12.22
N SER A 99 -0.03 -4.16 11.02
CA SER A 99 -1.41 -3.83 10.63
C SER A 99 -1.87 -4.71 9.47
N GLN A 100 -3.18 -4.96 9.41
CA GLN A 100 -3.84 -5.68 8.31
C GLN A 100 -4.65 -4.77 7.39
N THR A 101 -4.73 -3.46 7.68
CA THR A 101 -5.67 -2.54 7.03
C THR A 101 -5.01 -1.30 6.41
N VAL A 102 -3.72 -1.38 6.11
CA VAL A 102 -2.97 -0.26 5.53
C VAL A 102 -3.43 0.07 4.11
N LYS A 103 -3.65 1.34 3.84
CA LYS A 103 -3.92 1.84 2.48
C LYS A 103 -2.60 2.00 1.72
N LYS A 104 -2.38 1.17 0.71
CA LYS A 104 -1.18 1.21 -0.15
C LYS A 104 -1.42 1.96 -1.47
N VAL A 105 -2.67 2.20 -1.83
CA VAL A 105 -3.04 3.05 -2.96
C VAL A 105 -3.30 4.45 -2.45
N ILE A 106 -2.55 5.40 -3.00
CA ILE A 106 -2.61 6.82 -2.61
C ILE A 106 -3.07 7.60 -3.82
N GLU A 107 -4.18 8.29 -3.66
CA GLU A 107 -4.61 9.29 -4.63
C GLU A 107 -3.68 10.49 -4.56
N ILE A 108 -3.16 10.95 -5.69
CA ILE A 108 -2.20 12.08 -5.73
C ILE A 108 -2.82 13.39 -5.18
N ASN A 109 -4.13 13.45 -5.04
CA ASN A 109 -4.84 14.55 -4.40
C ASN A 109 -4.88 14.46 -2.86
N SER A 110 -4.37 13.39 -2.24
CA SER A 110 -4.35 13.18 -0.79
C SER A 110 -2.95 13.27 -0.18
N TYR A 111 -2.88 13.75 1.02
CA TYR A 111 -1.81 14.28 1.85
C TYR A 111 -0.42 13.61 1.88
N TRP A 112 -0.18 12.38 1.42
CA TRP A 112 1.10 11.68 1.64
C TRP A 112 2.09 11.73 0.47
N LEU A 113 1.63 11.95 -0.73
CA LEU A 113 2.47 12.49 -1.79
C LEU A 113 2.20 14.00 -1.91
N ALA A 114 2.07 14.67 -0.77
CA ALA A 114 1.69 16.07 -0.68
C ALA A 114 2.54 16.95 -1.60
N TRP A 115 3.84 16.67 -1.65
CA TRP A 115 4.73 17.43 -2.53
C TRP A 115 4.46 17.13 -4.01
N LEU A 116 4.34 15.86 -4.41
CA LEU A 116 4.01 15.49 -5.79
C LEU A 116 2.61 16.00 -6.18
N GLY A 117 1.63 15.81 -5.29
CA GLY A 117 0.28 16.34 -5.47
C GLY A 117 0.25 17.86 -5.58
N MET A 118 1.05 18.55 -4.77
CA MET A 118 1.23 20.00 -4.86
C MET A 118 1.85 20.40 -6.21
N GLN A 119 2.87 19.71 -6.69
CA GLN A 119 3.47 19.97 -8.00
C GLN A 119 2.49 19.72 -9.14
N CYS A 120 1.71 18.63 -9.08
CA CYS A 120 0.67 18.34 -10.06
C CYS A 120 -0.41 19.44 -10.06
N ARG A 121 -0.85 19.88 -8.88
CA ARG A 121 -1.83 20.96 -8.76
C ARG A 121 -1.29 22.32 -9.22
N LEU A 122 -0.04 22.62 -8.91
CA LEU A 122 0.63 23.83 -9.42
C LEU A 122 0.72 23.81 -10.95
N HIS A 123 1.03 22.65 -11.53
CA HIS A 123 1.04 22.46 -12.97
C HIS A 123 -0.35 22.73 -13.56
N GLU A 124 -1.40 22.15 -12.96
CA GLU A 124 -2.78 22.35 -13.40
C GLU A 124 -3.22 23.81 -13.32
N LEU A 125 -2.86 24.51 -12.23
CA LEU A 125 -3.15 25.93 -12.07
C LEU A 125 -2.42 26.80 -13.08
N ARG A 126 -1.14 26.50 -13.39
CA ARG A 126 -0.34 27.27 -14.35
C ARG A 126 -0.75 27.04 -15.79
N HIS A 127 -1.02 25.79 -16.15
CA HIS A 127 -1.25 25.38 -17.54
C HIS A 127 -2.73 25.19 -17.88
N LYS A 128 -3.65 25.30 -16.87
CA LYS A 128 -5.09 25.10 -17.04
C LYS A 128 -5.46 23.72 -17.62
N ARG A 129 -4.59 22.74 -17.47
CA ARG A 129 -4.79 21.34 -17.89
C ARG A 129 -4.17 20.40 -16.87
N ARG A 130 -4.73 19.18 -16.77
CA ARG A 130 -4.17 18.13 -15.92
C ARG A 130 -2.75 17.78 -16.37
N ILE A 131 -1.89 17.45 -15.40
CA ILE A 131 -0.55 16.94 -15.68
C ILE A 131 -0.67 15.54 -16.28
N SER A 132 0.18 15.22 -17.26
CA SER A 132 0.26 13.88 -17.81
C SER A 132 0.89 12.91 -16.79
N VAL A 133 0.54 11.61 -16.90
CA VAL A 133 1.13 10.56 -16.03
C VAL A 133 2.64 10.49 -16.27
N ALA A 134 3.06 10.67 -17.51
CA ALA A 134 4.47 10.76 -17.89
C ALA A 134 5.20 11.87 -17.11
N ALA A 135 4.63 13.08 -17.07
CA ALA A 135 5.23 14.21 -16.37
C ALA A 135 5.23 14.01 -14.85
N ALA A 136 4.12 13.53 -14.28
CA ALA A 136 4.02 13.24 -12.83
C ALA A 136 5.04 12.20 -12.39
N SER A 137 5.16 11.07 -13.12
CA SER A 137 6.16 10.03 -12.85
C SER A 137 7.59 10.52 -12.99
N LYS A 138 7.86 11.46 -13.91
CA LYS A 138 9.20 12.08 -14.06
C LYS A 138 9.55 12.99 -12.89
N ILE A 139 8.59 13.78 -12.41
CA ILE A 139 8.78 14.60 -11.21
C ILE A 139 9.10 13.69 -10.00
N LEU A 140 8.36 12.60 -9.83
CA LEU A 140 8.63 11.64 -8.77
C LEU A 140 10.02 11.01 -8.89
N ALA A 141 10.40 10.54 -10.08
CA ALA A 141 11.71 9.93 -10.32
C ALA A 141 12.86 10.91 -10.02
N ASN A 142 12.74 12.18 -10.43
CA ASN A 142 13.73 13.20 -10.15
C ASN A 142 13.84 13.50 -8.64
N LEU A 143 12.70 13.56 -7.94
CA LEU A 143 12.66 13.74 -6.50
C LEU A 143 13.37 12.60 -5.79
N VAL A 144 12.99 11.35 -6.09
CA VAL A 144 13.56 10.15 -5.45
C VAL A 144 15.06 10.06 -5.75
N TYR A 145 15.47 10.36 -6.98
CA TYR A 145 16.88 10.38 -7.36
C TYR A 145 17.71 11.38 -6.55
N SER A 146 17.13 12.53 -6.16
CA SER A 146 17.83 13.51 -5.32
C SER A 146 18.15 12.99 -3.90
N TYR A 147 17.44 11.93 -3.46
CA TYR A 147 17.67 11.23 -2.19
C TYR A 147 18.45 9.92 -2.35
N LYS A 148 19.04 9.67 -3.54
CA LYS A 148 19.82 8.45 -3.79
C LYS A 148 20.99 8.37 -2.82
N GLY A 149 21.21 7.18 -2.24
CA GLY A 149 22.25 6.97 -1.23
C GLY A 149 21.82 7.29 0.21
N MET A 150 20.67 7.92 0.43
CA MET A 150 20.13 8.20 1.78
C MET A 150 19.27 7.04 2.33
N GLY A 151 19.33 5.86 1.70
CA GLY A 151 18.67 4.65 2.17
C GLY A 151 17.17 4.61 1.91
N LEU A 152 16.62 5.35 0.95
CA LEU A 152 15.24 5.13 0.50
C LEU A 152 15.12 3.73 -0.10
N SER A 153 14.02 3.04 0.22
CA SER A 153 13.64 1.76 -0.36
C SER A 153 12.17 1.83 -0.74
N MET A 154 11.90 2.04 -2.01
CA MET A 154 10.54 2.15 -2.52
C MET A 154 10.46 1.65 -3.96
N GLY A 155 9.32 1.04 -4.28
CA GLY A 155 8.88 0.78 -5.64
C GLY A 155 7.45 1.29 -5.76
N THR A 156 7.24 2.27 -6.63
CA THR A 156 5.96 2.98 -6.75
C THR A 156 5.47 2.90 -8.19
N MET A 157 4.17 2.73 -8.36
CA MET A 157 3.54 2.77 -9.66
C MET A 157 2.71 4.05 -9.78
N CYS A 158 2.92 4.80 -10.85
CA CYS A 158 2.10 5.94 -11.25
C CYS A 158 1.14 5.48 -12.35
N ALA A 159 -0.14 5.52 -12.06
CA ALA A 159 -1.20 5.08 -12.97
C ALA A 159 -2.20 6.22 -13.21
N GLY A 160 -2.66 6.38 -14.42
CA GLY A 160 -3.68 7.36 -14.76
C GLY A 160 -4.15 7.23 -16.19
N VAL A 161 -5.30 7.83 -16.47
CA VAL A 161 -5.89 7.89 -17.80
C VAL A 161 -6.12 9.35 -18.16
N THR A 162 -5.57 9.79 -19.28
CA THR A 162 -5.79 11.14 -19.81
C THR A 162 -6.41 11.03 -21.22
N LYS A 163 -7.14 12.06 -21.62
CA LYS A 163 -7.74 12.11 -22.98
C LYS A 163 -6.70 12.05 -24.08
N GLU A 164 -5.53 12.63 -23.82
CA GLU A 164 -4.48 12.84 -24.81
C GLU A 164 -3.59 11.59 -24.95
N GLU A 165 -3.24 10.94 -23.82
CA GLU A 165 -2.30 9.80 -23.79
C GLU A 165 -3.02 8.44 -23.63
N GLY A 166 -4.33 8.47 -23.28
CA GLY A 166 -5.04 7.27 -22.86
C GLY A 166 -4.53 6.73 -21.52
N PRO A 167 -4.69 5.42 -21.26
CA PRO A 167 -4.17 4.79 -20.05
C PRO A 167 -2.65 4.74 -20.08
N ALA A 168 -2.00 5.26 -19.04
CA ALA A 168 -0.55 5.31 -18.88
C ALA A 168 -0.12 4.77 -17.52
N LEU A 169 0.90 3.92 -17.51
CA LEU A 169 1.44 3.26 -16.33
C LEU A 169 2.96 3.37 -16.31
N TYR A 170 3.50 3.85 -15.20
CA TYR A 170 4.93 3.99 -14.97
C TYR A 170 5.33 3.37 -13.64
N TYR A 171 6.44 2.68 -13.63
CA TYR A 171 7.14 2.21 -12.43
C TYR A 171 8.29 3.15 -12.11
N VAL A 172 8.43 3.53 -10.84
CA VAL A 172 9.52 4.36 -10.32
C VAL A 172 10.07 3.70 -9.05
N ASP A 173 11.37 3.52 -8.98
CA ASP A 173 12.05 2.97 -7.80
C ASP A 173 12.94 3.98 -7.07
N SER A 174 13.50 3.54 -5.95
CA SER A 174 14.38 4.36 -5.11
C SER A 174 15.71 4.75 -5.77
N ASP A 175 16.14 4.06 -6.83
CA ASP A 175 17.32 4.41 -7.59
C ASP A 175 17.07 5.49 -8.65
N GLY A 176 15.83 5.93 -8.77
CA GLY A 176 15.38 6.88 -9.79
C GLY A 176 15.10 6.24 -11.14
N THR A 177 15.07 4.89 -11.21
CA THR A 177 14.64 4.17 -12.40
C THR A 177 13.19 4.51 -12.69
N ARG A 178 12.87 4.83 -13.94
CA ARG A 178 11.53 5.14 -14.40
C ARG A 178 11.25 4.38 -15.68
N LEU A 179 10.32 3.44 -15.63
CA LEU A 179 9.95 2.57 -16.74
C LEU A 179 8.47 2.75 -17.09
N ALA A 180 8.17 2.89 -18.38
CA ALA A 180 6.81 2.78 -18.89
C ALA A 180 6.50 1.31 -19.23
N GLY A 181 5.29 0.87 -18.99
CA GLY A 181 4.90 -0.50 -19.33
C GLY A 181 3.41 -0.75 -19.27
N ASN A 182 3.01 -1.94 -19.62
CA ASN A 182 1.61 -2.35 -19.60
C ASN A 182 1.23 -3.06 -18.30
N LEU A 183 2.20 -3.65 -17.63
CA LEU A 183 2.00 -4.44 -16.42
C LEU A 183 3.21 -4.36 -15.52
N PHE A 184 2.99 -4.08 -14.25
CA PHE A 184 4.00 -4.11 -13.20
C PHE A 184 3.43 -4.77 -11.95
N CYS A 185 4.31 -5.49 -11.27
CA CYS A 185 4.06 -6.04 -9.96
C CYS A 185 5.25 -5.75 -9.06
N VAL A 186 5.02 -5.27 -7.85
CA VAL A 186 6.06 -4.77 -6.94
C VAL A 186 5.83 -5.33 -5.54
N GLY A 187 6.92 -5.66 -4.88
CA GLY A 187 6.92 -6.13 -3.50
C GLY A 187 7.36 -7.58 -3.34
N SER A 188 7.36 -8.07 -2.10
CA SER A 188 7.84 -9.42 -1.75
C SER A 188 7.04 -10.55 -2.40
N GLY A 189 5.73 -10.35 -2.61
CA GLY A 189 4.86 -11.32 -3.27
C GLY A 189 4.75 -11.17 -4.79
N GLN A 190 5.54 -10.30 -5.41
CA GLN A 190 5.44 -10.00 -6.85
C GLN A 190 5.55 -11.23 -7.75
N THR A 191 6.42 -12.18 -7.42
CA THR A 191 6.64 -13.39 -8.23
C THR A 191 5.40 -14.29 -8.30
N PHE A 192 4.67 -14.39 -7.21
CA PHE A 192 3.43 -15.17 -7.17
C PHE A 192 2.31 -14.49 -7.93
N ALA A 193 2.22 -13.16 -7.86
CA ALA A 193 1.25 -12.39 -8.64
C ALA A 193 1.57 -12.44 -10.14
N TYR A 194 2.84 -12.33 -10.54
CA TYR A 194 3.25 -12.49 -11.93
C TYR A 194 2.88 -13.85 -12.50
N GLY A 195 2.99 -14.94 -11.73
CA GLY A 195 2.63 -16.27 -12.19
C GLY A 195 1.17 -16.38 -12.65
N VAL A 196 0.25 -15.64 -12.01
CA VAL A 196 -1.16 -15.56 -12.44
C VAL A 196 -1.32 -14.59 -13.61
N LEU A 197 -0.68 -13.42 -13.53
CA LEU A 197 -0.79 -12.39 -14.55
C LEU A 197 -0.23 -12.86 -15.90
N ASP A 198 0.94 -13.48 -15.92
CA ASP A 198 1.58 -13.97 -17.15
C ASP A 198 0.76 -15.06 -17.84
N ALA A 199 -0.02 -15.83 -17.09
CA ALA A 199 -0.87 -16.88 -17.63
C ALA A 199 -2.18 -16.34 -18.26
N GLU A 200 -2.73 -15.27 -17.73
CA GLU A 200 -4.11 -14.87 -18.03
C GLU A 200 -4.24 -13.42 -18.57
N TYR A 201 -3.19 -12.61 -18.45
CA TYR A 201 -3.26 -11.23 -18.91
C TYR A 201 -3.36 -11.13 -20.43
N LYS A 202 -4.35 -10.35 -20.86
CA LYS A 202 -4.55 -9.91 -22.25
C LYS A 202 -5.01 -8.45 -22.23
N TYR A 203 -4.69 -7.71 -23.26
CA TYR A 203 -5.12 -6.30 -23.34
C TYR A 203 -6.64 -6.17 -23.54
N GLU A 204 -7.25 -7.13 -24.21
CA GLU A 204 -8.67 -7.16 -24.61
C GLU A 204 -9.61 -7.68 -23.52
N LEU A 205 -9.16 -7.76 -22.25
CA LEU A 205 -10.01 -8.17 -21.13
C LEU A 205 -11.19 -7.21 -20.97
N SER A 206 -12.34 -7.76 -20.59
CA SER A 206 -13.47 -6.96 -20.09
C SER A 206 -13.18 -6.38 -18.71
N ASP A 207 -13.98 -5.39 -18.30
CA ASP A 207 -13.82 -4.75 -16.96
C ASP A 207 -13.90 -5.79 -15.83
N GLU A 208 -14.84 -6.73 -15.94
CA GLU A 208 -15.08 -7.78 -14.94
C GLU A 208 -13.92 -8.78 -14.88
N GLU A 209 -13.47 -9.25 -16.05
CA GLU A 209 -12.32 -10.17 -16.15
C GLU A 209 -11.03 -9.52 -15.61
N ALA A 210 -10.82 -8.24 -15.93
CA ALA A 210 -9.65 -7.51 -15.45
C ALA A 210 -9.66 -7.32 -13.92
N LEU A 211 -10.82 -7.01 -13.34
CA LEU A 211 -10.98 -6.93 -11.88
C LEU A 211 -10.74 -8.28 -11.21
N GLU A 212 -11.30 -9.35 -11.76
CA GLU A 212 -11.12 -10.70 -11.24
C GLU A 212 -9.66 -11.17 -11.35
N LEU A 213 -8.99 -10.86 -12.46
CA LEU A 213 -7.56 -11.15 -12.63
C LEU A 213 -6.72 -10.43 -11.58
N GLY A 214 -6.97 -9.14 -11.32
CA GLY A 214 -6.30 -8.37 -10.29
C GLY A 214 -6.52 -8.97 -8.89
N ARG A 215 -7.76 -9.37 -8.58
CA ARG A 215 -8.12 -10.02 -7.31
C ARG A 215 -7.40 -11.35 -7.12
N ARG A 216 -7.41 -12.22 -8.12
CA ARG A 216 -6.77 -13.54 -8.06
C ARG A 216 -5.26 -13.44 -7.94
N SER A 217 -4.64 -12.48 -8.61
CA SER A 217 -3.19 -12.25 -8.55
C SER A 217 -2.75 -11.84 -7.15
N ILE A 218 -3.46 -10.92 -6.49
CA ILE A 218 -3.18 -10.56 -5.09
C ILE A 218 -3.46 -11.73 -4.15
N LEU A 219 -4.56 -12.48 -4.37
CA LEU A 219 -4.89 -13.65 -3.57
C LEU A 219 -3.77 -14.71 -3.63
N ALA A 220 -3.21 -14.97 -4.80
CA ALA A 220 -2.09 -15.89 -4.98
C ALA A 220 -0.85 -15.43 -4.20
N ALA A 221 -0.56 -14.12 -4.22
CA ALA A 221 0.54 -13.55 -3.46
C ALA A 221 0.31 -13.66 -1.94
N THR A 222 -0.88 -13.30 -1.46
CA THR A 222 -1.21 -13.36 -0.02
C THR A 222 -1.17 -14.78 0.54
N HIS A 223 -1.42 -15.78 -0.29
CA HIS A 223 -1.34 -17.18 0.13
C HIS A 223 0.10 -17.68 0.29
N ARG A 224 1.01 -17.23 -0.56
CA ARG A 224 2.40 -17.74 -0.62
C ARG A 224 3.41 -16.84 0.07
N ASP A 225 3.19 -15.53 0.07
CA ASP A 225 4.07 -14.54 0.71
C ASP A 225 3.57 -14.24 2.12
N ALA A 226 4.37 -14.59 3.11
CA ALA A 226 4.07 -14.34 4.52
C ALA A 226 3.95 -12.84 4.86
N TYR A 227 4.59 -11.99 4.09
CA TYR A 227 4.58 -10.54 4.30
C TYR A 227 3.40 -9.85 3.63
N SER A 228 2.68 -10.52 2.74
CA SER A 228 1.47 -10.03 2.09
C SER A 228 0.22 -10.63 2.72
N GLY A 229 -0.88 -9.87 2.78
CA GLY A 229 -2.12 -10.37 3.39
C GLY A 229 -3.12 -9.27 3.72
N GLY A 230 -4.08 -9.62 4.58
CA GLY A 230 -5.16 -8.73 4.98
C GLY A 230 -6.24 -8.66 3.91
N PHE A 231 -6.54 -7.48 3.44
CA PHE A 231 -7.61 -7.22 2.48
C PHE A 231 -7.05 -6.92 1.09
N ILE A 232 -7.82 -7.27 0.08
CA ILE A 232 -7.55 -6.89 -1.31
C ILE A 232 -8.23 -5.57 -1.60
N ASN A 233 -7.45 -4.56 -1.97
CA ASN A 233 -7.95 -3.28 -2.45
C ASN A 233 -7.83 -3.27 -3.97
N LEU A 234 -8.97 -3.14 -4.65
CA LEU A 234 -9.07 -3.05 -6.10
C LEU A 234 -9.54 -1.67 -6.52
N TYR A 235 -8.84 -1.08 -7.46
CA TYR A 235 -9.19 0.20 -8.06
C TYR A 235 -9.20 0.07 -9.58
N HIS A 236 -10.24 0.60 -10.18
CA HIS A 236 -10.35 0.74 -11.62
C HIS A 236 -10.19 2.22 -11.98
N VAL A 237 -9.13 2.54 -12.69
CA VAL A 237 -8.80 3.90 -13.13
C VAL A 237 -9.25 4.08 -14.56
N LYS A 238 -10.21 4.99 -14.76
CA LYS A 238 -10.80 5.38 -16.06
C LYS A 238 -10.53 6.86 -16.34
N GLU A 239 -10.86 7.31 -17.54
CA GLU A 239 -10.77 8.72 -17.90
C GLU A 239 -11.62 9.64 -17.01
N ALA A 240 -12.82 9.18 -16.65
CA ALA A 240 -13.73 9.91 -15.74
C ALA A 240 -13.26 9.96 -14.29
N GLY A 241 -12.25 9.20 -13.92
CA GLY A 241 -11.75 9.06 -12.56
C GLY A 241 -11.52 7.60 -12.18
N TRP A 242 -11.30 7.35 -10.91
CA TRP A 242 -11.12 6.01 -10.38
C TRP A 242 -12.35 5.53 -9.59
N VAL A 243 -12.58 4.24 -9.61
CA VAL A 243 -13.62 3.57 -8.83
C VAL A 243 -12.97 2.51 -7.97
N LYS A 244 -13.28 2.49 -6.68
CA LYS A 244 -12.85 1.44 -5.77
C LYS A 244 -13.85 0.26 -5.83
N HIS A 245 -13.35 -0.91 -6.25
CA HIS A 245 -14.11 -2.15 -6.31
C HIS A 245 -13.79 -3.05 -5.13
N GLY A 246 -14.41 -2.76 -3.98
CA GLY A 246 -14.41 -3.66 -2.86
C GLY A 246 -13.18 -3.57 -1.93
N PHE A 247 -13.40 -4.11 -0.75
CA PHE A 247 -12.46 -4.34 0.32
C PHE A 247 -12.74 -5.77 0.78
N SER A 248 -12.03 -6.73 0.21
CA SER A 248 -12.33 -8.15 0.39
C SER A 248 -11.28 -8.80 1.28
N ASP A 249 -11.71 -9.42 2.37
CA ASP A 249 -10.82 -10.23 3.20
C ASP A 249 -10.30 -11.43 2.40
N THR A 250 -8.99 -11.61 2.41
CA THR A 250 -8.33 -12.71 1.68
C THR A 250 -8.61 -14.08 2.29
N ASN A 251 -8.83 -14.14 3.59
CA ASN A 251 -8.94 -15.40 4.31
C ASN A 251 -10.23 -16.18 3.97
N PRO A 252 -11.44 -15.62 4.12
CA PRO A 252 -12.67 -16.31 3.71
C PRO A 252 -12.70 -16.67 2.21
N ILE A 253 -12.19 -15.80 1.35
CA ILE A 253 -12.16 -16.06 -0.09
C ILE A 253 -11.28 -17.27 -0.41
N PHE A 254 -10.11 -17.34 0.22
CA PHE A 254 -9.18 -18.47 0.02
C PHE A 254 -9.82 -19.80 0.42
N TRP A 255 -10.39 -19.89 1.62
CA TRP A 255 -11.00 -21.10 2.12
C TRP A 255 -12.21 -21.54 1.28
N LYS A 256 -13.05 -20.59 0.88
CA LYS A 256 -14.18 -20.87 -0.01
C LYS A 256 -13.72 -21.44 -1.34
N THR A 257 -12.70 -20.86 -1.96
CA THR A 257 -12.15 -21.35 -3.24
C THR A 257 -11.55 -22.74 -3.10
N LYS A 258 -10.93 -23.06 -1.96
CA LYS A 258 -10.38 -24.38 -1.67
C LYS A 258 -11.47 -25.44 -1.48
N LEU A 259 -12.53 -25.09 -0.77
CA LEU A 259 -13.70 -25.95 -0.59
C LEU A 259 -14.39 -26.26 -1.92
N GLU A 260 -14.58 -25.24 -2.76
CA GLU A 260 -15.20 -25.39 -4.09
C GLU A 260 -14.36 -26.30 -5.02
N LYS A 261 -13.03 -26.29 -4.86
CA LYS A 261 -12.12 -27.17 -5.60
C LYS A 261 -12.01 -28.60 -5.04
N GLY A 262 -12.67 -28.88 -3.92
CA GLY A 262 -12.63 -30.19 -3.28
C GLY A 262 -11.29 -30.55 -2.64
N GLU A 263 -10.39 -29.56 -2.43
CA GLU A 263 -9.05 -29.81 -1.86
C GLU A 263 -9.09 -30.23 -0.38
N PHE A 264 -10.26 -30.19 0.28
CA PHE A 264 -10.48 -30.57 1.68
C PHE A 264 -11.55 -31.65 1.87
N SER A 265 -11.90 -32.40 0.84
CA SER A 265 -12.90 -33.45 0.93
C SER A 265 -12.53 -34.53 1.98
N ASN A 266 -11.28 -34.61 2.40
CA ASN A 266 -10.81 -35.61 3.38
C ASN A 266 -10.77 -35.08 4.82
N VAL A 267 -10.94 -33.78 5.06
CA VAL A 267 -10.85 -33.19 6.43
C VAL A 267 -12.19 -33.22 7.14
N THR A 268 -13.30 -33.25 6.41
CA THR A 268 -14.64 -33.30 6.99
C THR A 268 -15.06 -34.73 7.41
N ALA A 269 -14.39 -35.76 6.92
CA ALA A 269 -14.68 -37.16 7.27
C ALA A 269 -14.16 -37.54 8.67
N ASP A 270 -13.21 -36.79 9.24
CA ASP A 270 -12.64 -37.06 10.55
C ASP A 270 -13.31 -36.25 11.69
N LEU A 271 -14.37 -35.48 11.39
CA LEU A 271 -15.09 -34.64 12.36
C LEU A 271 -16.56 -35.07 12.58
N GLU A 272 -17.03 -36.14 11.92
CA GLU A 272 -18.27 -36.86 12.21
C GLU A 272 -17.98 -38.14 13.01
#